data_94457b944fd29fa99bc043cf919d05af
#
_entry.id   94457b944fd29fa99bc043cf919d05af
#
_cell.length_a   1.000
_cell.length_b   1.000
_cell.length_c   1.000
_cell.angle_alpha   90.00
_cell.angle_beta   90.00
_cell.angle_gamma   90.00
#
_symmetry.space_group_name_H-M   'P 1'
#
loop_
_entity.id
_entity.type
_entity.pdbx_description
1 polymer ?
#
loop_
_entity_poly.entity_id
_entity_poly.type
_entity_poly.pdbx_seq_one_letter_code
_entity_poly.pdbx_strand_id
1 'polypeptide(L)'
;MLVQQLKRPAGKSRNKVASKNPAIPGGVGGLARLTELRQRLMFVLFALFVYRVSTHIPVPGIDPVALANMFDQQKGSILDMFNMFSGGALQRLSVVALGIMPYISASIIMQLLSFVDPRLKQLRKEGESGRRKITQYTRYGTVLLATFQAFGVSVALEGQGVVMDPGMGFRITAVTTL
;
A
#
# COMPACT_ATOMS: atom_id res chain seq x y z
N MET A 1 23.62 78.87 -17.80
CA MET A 1 22.33 78.54 -17.17
C MET A 1 22.09 77.07 -17.36
N LEU A 2 22.85 76.21 -16.81
CA LEU A 2 22.69 74.77 -16.98
C LEU A 2 23.74 74.01 -16.14
N VAL A 3 23.66 74.03 -14.81
CA VAL A 3 24.49 73.18 -13.96
C VAL A 3 23.82 73.14 -12.59
N GLN A 4 22.77 72.39 -12.40
CA GLN A 4 22.34 71.98 -11.08
C GLN A 4 21.33 70.85 -11.17
N GLN A 5 21.77 69.68 -11.56
CA GLN A 5 20.99 68.46 -11.34
C GLN A 5 21.87 67.22 -11.24
N LEU A 6 22.81 67.21 -10.35
CA LEU A 6 23.55 65.99 -10.04
C LEU A 6 23.86 65.90 -8.54
N LYS A 7 22.85 65.65 -7.76
CA LYS A 7 23.08 65.17 -6.38
C LYS A 7 21.99 64.24 -5.95
N ARG A 8 22.00 63.02 -6.47
CA ARG A 8 21.22 61.92 -5.90
C ARG A 8 22.15 61.12 -4.95
N PRO A 9 21.87 61.06 -3.66
CA PRO A 9 22.58 60.13 -2.78
C PRO A 9 22.15 58.72 -3.10
N ALA A 10 23.12 57.85 -3.37
CA ALA A 10 22.96 56.43 -3.51
C ALA A 10 22.41 55.83 -2.21
N GLY A 11 21.12 55.59 -2.17
CA GLY A 11 20.48 54.83 -1.14
C GLY A 11 20.90 53.38 -1.23
N LYS A 12 21.73 53.00 -0.30
CA LYS A 12 22.29 51.66 -0.08
C LYS A 12 21.21 50.73 0.44
N SER A 13 20.35 50.23 -0.48
CA SER A 13 19.45 49.14 -0.18
C SER A 13 20.26 47.83 -0.10
N ARG A 14 20.76 47.57 1.07
CA ARG A 14 21.25 46.24 1.45
C ARG A 14 20.03 45.35 1.64
N ASN A 15 19.59 44.70 0.58
CA ASN A 15 18.77 43.53 0.67
C ASN A 15 19.55 42.47 1.46
N LYS A 16 19.35 42.46 2.75
CA LYS A 16 19.62 41.29 3.58
C LYS A 16 18.57 40.24 3.18
N VAL A 17 18.83 39.52 2.09
CA VAL A 17 18.26 38.20 1.93
C VAL A 17 18.86 37.36 3.07
N ALA A 18 18.18 37.40 4.19
CA ALA A 18 18.41 36.47 5.27
C ALA A 18 18.05 35.09 4.71
N SER A 19 19.06 34.37 4.23
CA SER A 19 18.98 32.94 4.02
C SER A 19 18.57 32.32 5.35
N LYS A 20 17.28 32.18 5.58
CA LYS A 20 16.75 31.25 6.56
C LYS A 20 16.94 29.86 5.98
N ASN A 21 18.17 29.36 6.02
CA ASN A 21 18.36 27.92 6.02
C ASN A 21 17.68 27.41 7.28
N PRO A 22 16.59 26.63 7.19
CA PRO A 22 16.10 25.90 8.33
C PRO A 22 17.22 24.91 8.68
N ALA A 23 17.97 25.22 9.74
CA ALA A 23 18.88 24.26 10.33
C ALA A 23 18.05 22.98 10.55
N ILE A 24 18.38 21.92 9.81
CA ILE A 24 17.86 20.59 10.05
C ILE A 24 18.35 20.23 11.44
N PRO A 25 17.50 20.16 12.46
CA PRO A 25 17.94 19.70 13.76
C PRO A 25 18.29 18.22 13.61
N GLY A 26 19.55 17.93 13.42
CA GLY A 26 20.08 16.56 13.37
C GLY A 26 19.86 15.92 14.73
N GLY A 27 18.91 15.00 14.79
CA GLY A 27 18.71 14.17 15.95
C GLY A 27 17.24 13.73 16.10
N VAL A 28 17.04 12.52 16.60
CA VAL A 28 15.72 11.93 16.89
C VAL A 28 14.87 12.85 17.78
N GLY A 29 15.46 13.71 18.59
CA GLY A 29 14.79 14.72 19.40
C GLY A 29 14.18 15.89 18.61
N GLY A 30 14.65 16.19 17.39
CA GLY A 30 14.05 17.18 16.50
C GLY A 30 12.76 16.70 15.85
N LEU A 31 12.65 15.41 15.58
CA LEU A 31 11.47 14.75 15.03
C LEU A 31 10.26 14.80 16.01
N ALA A 32 10.53 14.79 17.31
CA ALA A 32 9.50 14.89 18.33
C ALA A 32 8.80 16.27 18.38
N ARG A 33 9.41 17.31 17.82
CA ARG A 33 8.83 18.68 17.78
C ARG A 33 7.94 18.93 16.57
N LEU A 34 8.01 18.09 15.55
CA LEU A 34 7.16 18.18 14.37
C LEU A 34 5.87 17.38 14.63
N THR A 35 4.87 18.05 15.17
CA THR A 35 3.56 17.46 15.54
C THR A 35 2.95 16.67 14.38
N GLU A 36 3.09 17.16 13.16
CA GLU A 36 2.57 16.51 11.95
C GLU A 36 3.30 15.19 11.63
N LEU A 37 4.61 15.17 11.77
CA LEU A 37 5.42 13.97 11.55
C LEU A 37 5.16 12.91 12.63
N ARG A 38 4.99 13.33 13.89
CA ARG A 38 4.64 12.45 14.98
C ARG A 38 3.28 11.79 14.76
N GLN A 39 2.28 12.55 14.31
CA GLN A 39 0.95 12.03 14.04
C GLN A 39 0.98 10.99 12.91
N ARG A 40 1.73 11.25 11.83
CA ARG A 40 1.92 10.31 10.72
C ARG A 40 2.66 9.05 11.17
N LEU A 41 3.71 9.21 11.98
CA LEU A 41 4.48 8.09 12.52
C LEU A 41 3.63 7.20 13.45
N MET A 42 2.84 7.82 14.34
CA MET A 42 1.92 7.10 15.22
C MET A 42 0.85 6.34 14.42
N PHE A 43 0.34 6.95 13.34
CA PHE A 43 -0.60 6.27 12.45
C PHE A 43 0.03 5.04 11.78
N VAL A 44 1.27 5.15 11.29
CA VAL A 44 1.98 4.03 10.66
C VAL A 44 2.22 2.91 11.67
N LEU A 45 2.68 3.24 12.90
CA LEU A 45 2.89 2.26 13.97
C LEU A 45 1.59 1.55 14.34
N PHE A 46 0.49 2.32 14.47
CA PHE A 46 -0.82 1.75 14.75
C PHE A 46 -1.30 0.83 13.61
N ALA A 47 -1.14 1.25 12.36
CA ALA A 47 -1.49 0.43 11.19
C ALA A 47 -0.68 -0.88 11.14
N LEU A 48 0.63 -0.82 11.43
CA LEU A 48 1.48 -2.01 11.52
C LEU A 48 1.05 -2.93 12.67
N PHE A 49 0.67 -2.37 13.80
CA PHE A 49 0.15 -3.16 14.92
C PHE A 49 -1.16 -3.86 14.55
N VAL A 50 -2.12 -3.15 13.96
CA VAL A 50 -3.39 -3.74 13.48
C VAL A 50 -3.12 -4.83 12.44
N TYR A 51 -2.23 -4.58 11.49
CA TYR A 51 -1.82 -5.58 10.50
C TYR A 51 -1.25 -6.82 11.18
N ARG A 52 -0.36 -6.65 12.16
CA ARG A 52 0.25 -7.77 12.89
C ARG A 52 -0.78 -8.59 13.66
N VAL A 53 -1.75 -7.96 14.28
CA VAL A 53 -2.87 -8.66 14.93
C VAL A 53 -3.70 -9.42 13.90
N SER A 54 -4.01 -8.80 12.77
CA SER A 54 -4.80 -9.43 11.70
C SER A 54 -4.11 -10.67 11.08
N THR A 55 -2.77 -10.72 11.07
CA THR A 55 -2.04 -11.91 10.59
C THR A 55 -2.22 -13.15 11.49
N HIS A 56 -2.73 -12.98 12.70
CA HIS A 56 -2.99 -14.08 13.63
C HIS A 56 -4.43 -14.60 13.56
N ILE A 57 -5.31 -13.94 12.80
CA ILE A 57 -6.70 -14.36 12.60
C ILE A 57 -6.76 -15.28 11.37
N PRO A 58 -6.90 -16.61 11.55
CA PRO A 58 -7.02 -17.52 10.41
C PRO A 58 -8.40 -17.39 9.74
N VAL A 59 -8.48 -17.73 8.46
CA VAL A 59 -9.76 -17.87 7.76
C VAL A 59 -10.52 -19.06 8.35
N PRO A 60 -11.80 -18.90 8.71
CA PRO A 60 -12.59 -19.99 9.29
C PRO A 60 -12.78 -21.13 8.27
N GLY A 61 -12.78 -22.37 8.78
CA GLY A 61 -12.98 -23.59 7.98
C GLY A 61 -11.70 -24.23 7.45
N ILE A 62 -10.53 -23.78 7.88
CA ILE A 62 -9.23 -24.34 7.49
C ILE A 62 -8.64 -25.11 8.67
N ASP A 63 -8.09 -26.31 8.39
CA ASP A 63 -7.31 -27.09 9.36
C ASP A 63 -5.89 -26.51 9.46
N PRO A 64 -5.53 -25.91 10.61
CA PRO A 64 -4.21 -25.30 10.77
C PRO A 64 -3.07 -26.33 10.76
N VAL A 65 -3.35 -27.58 11.17
CA VAL A 65 -2.34 -28.65 11.20
C VAL A 65 -2.04 -29.17 9.80
N ALA A 66 -3.08 -29.41 9.00
CA ALA A 66 -2.93 -29.83 7.61
C ALA A 66 -2.21 -28.76 6.79
N LEU A 67 -2.54 -27.48 7.00
CA LEU A 67 -1.91 -26.36 6.36
C LEU A 67 -0.42 -26.22 6.73
N ALA A 68 -0.08 -26.34 8.01
CA ALA A 68 1.30 -26.30 8.48
C ALA A 68 2.15 -27.43 7.87
N ASN A 69 1.63 -28.66 7.83
CA ASN A 69 2.29 -29.79 7.22
C ASN A 69 2.56 -29.59 5.72
N MET A 70 1.62 -28.98 5.02
CA MET A 70 1.78 -28.64 3.60
C MET A 70 2.92 -27.63 3.37
N PHE A 71 3.00 -26.59 4.19
CA PHE A 71 4.09 -25.63 4.12
C PHE A 71 5.44 -26.21 4.53
N ASP A 72 5.45 -27.13 5.51
CA ASP A 72 6.68 -27.82 5.93
C ASP A 72 7.26 -28.73 4.84
N GLN A 73 6.42 -29.35 4.03
CA GLN A 73 6.84 -30.13 2.87
C GLN A 73 7.38 -29.27 1.73
N GLN A 74 7.01 -28.00 1.70
CA GLN A 74 7.42 -27.04 0.66
C GLN A 74 8.47 -26.03 1.14
N LYS A 75 9.17 -26.32 2.24
CA LYS A 75 10.28 -25.49 2.72
C LYS A 75 11.36 -25.35 1.65
N GLY A 76 11.81 -24.11 1.41
CA GLY A 76 12.78 -23.80 0.38
C GLY A 76 12.18 -23.56 -1.01
N SER A 77 10.86 -23.62 -1.16
CA SER A 77 10.18 -23.30 -2.41
C SER A 77 9.84 -21.81 -2.52
N ILE A 78 9.33 -21.42 -3.69
CA ILE A 78 8.85 -20.04 -3.92
C ILE A 78 7.77 -19.63 -2.92
N LEU A 79 6.94 -20.58 -2.45
CA LEU A 79 5.90 -20.33 -1.44
C LEU A 79 6.48 -19.93 -0.09
N ASP A 80 7.60 -20.53 0.32
CA ASP A 80 8.30 -20.19 1.56
C ASP A 80 8.87 -18.76 1.49
N MET A 81 9.39 -18.36 0.34
CA MET A 81 9.84 -16.99 0.10
C MET A 81 8.67 -15.99 0.22
N PHE A 82 7.53 -16.28 -0.39
CA PHE A 82 6.33 -15.43 -0.24
C PHE A 82 5.83 -15.39 1.21
N ASN A 83 5.88 -16.50 1.93
CA ASN A 83 5.50 -16.55 3.33
C ASN A 83 6.40 -15.65 4.20
N MET A 84 7.70 -15.63 3.92
CA MET A 84 8.66 -14.74 4.59
C MET A 84 8.30 -13.27 4.34
N PHE A 85 7.98 -12.87 3.11
CA PHE A 85 7.57 -11.50 2.78
C PHE A 85 6.23 -11.10 3.40
N SER A 86 5.29 -12.03 3.55
CA SER A 86 4.00 -11.78 4.20
C SER A 86 4.07 -11.82 5.74
N GLY A 87 5.26 -12.08 6.32
CA GLY A 87 5.42 -12.19 7.77
C GLY A 87 4.71 -13.39 8.39
N GLY A 88 4.57 -14.50 7.66
CA GLY A 88 3.91 -15.71 8.10
C GLY A 88 2.37 -15.71 7.95
N ALA A 89 1.82 -14.72 7.28
CA ALA A 89 0.38 -14.62 7.04
C ALA A 89 -0.15 -15.71 6.11
N LEU A 90 0.67 -16.13 5.13
CA LEU A 90 0.35 -17.20 4.19
C LEU A 90 0.28 -18.56 4.88
N GLN A 91 1.27 -18.88 5.70
CA GLN A 91 1.33 -20.17 6.44
C GLN A 91 0.14 -20.38 7.38
N ARG A 92 -0.44 -19.28 7.88
CA ARG A 92 -1.63 -19.30 8.74
C ARG A 92 -2.92 -19.08 7.99
N LEU A 93 -2.83 -18.82 6.71
CA LEU A 93 -3.92 -18.39 5.84
C LEU A 93 -4.82 -17.34 6.53
N SER A 94 -4.18 -16.28 7.00
CA SER A 94 -4.89 -15.21 7.71
C SER A 94 -5.78 -14.40 6.77
N VAL A 95 -6.71 -13.64 7.33
CA VAL A 95 -7.58 -12.71 6.56
C VAL A 95 -6.81 -11.68 5.72
N VAL A 96 -5.52 -11.49 5.99
CA VAL A 96 -4.63 -10.62 5.21
C VAL A 96 -3.62 -11.40 4.36
N ALA A 97 -3.86 -12.68 4.09
CA ALA A 97 -2.94 -13.54 3.33
C ALA A 97 -2.71 -13.06 1.90
N LEU A 98 -3.71 -12.49 1.22
CA LEU A 98 -3.55 -11.88 -0.10
C LEU A 98 -2.63 -10.65 -0.08
N GLY A 99 -2.51 -9.98 1.06
CA GLY A 99 -1.65 -8.81 1.25
C GLY A 99 -1.96 -7.68 0.25
N ILE A 100 -0.90 -7.07 -0.28
CA ILE A 100 -0.99 -5.95 -1.22
C ILE A 100 -0.93 -6.38 -2.69
N MET A 101 -0.76 -7.68 -2.98
CA MET A 101 -0.57 -8.20 -4.33
C MET A 101 -1.70 -7.83 -5.30
N PRO A 102 -3.00 -7.99 -4.97
CA PRO A 102 -4.08 -7.61 -5.88
C PRO A 102 -4.08 -6.11 -6.18
N TYR A 103 -3.70 -5.27 -5.22
CA TYR A 103 -3.61 -3.83 -5.42
C TYR A 103 -2.45 -3.45 -6.36
N ILE A 104 -1.28 -4.06 -6.19
CA ILE A 104 -0.12 -3.81 -7.05
C ILE A 104 -0.46 -4.21 -8.50
N SER A 105 -1.04 -5.40 -8.70
CA SER A 105 -1.44 -5.88 -10.01
C SER A 105 -2.47 -4.96 -10.66
N ALA A 106 -3.52 -4.57 -9.94
CA ALA A 106 -4.52 -3.63 -10.43
C ALA A 106 -3.92 -2.26 -10.79
N SER A 107 -3.00 -1.77 -9.98
CA SER A 107 -2.33 -0.49 -10.21
C SER A 107 -1.47 -0.52 -11.47
N ILE A 108 -0.72 -1.60 -11.70
CA ILE A 108 0.09 -1.79 -12.91
C ILE A 108 -0.82 -1.87 -14.14
N ILE A 109 -1.89 -2.67 -14.08
CA ILE A 109 -2.86 -2.81 -15.17
C ILE A 109 -3.47 -1.44 -15.52
N MET A 110 -3.90 -0.67 -14.51
CA MET A 110 -4.48 0.65 -14.73
C MET A 110 -3.46 1.65 -15.28
N GLN A 111 -2.20 1.56 -14.87
CA GLN A 111 -1.13 2.38 -15.45
C GLN A 111 -0.92 2.05 -16.92
N LEU A 112 -0.80 0.78 -17.28
CA LEU A 112 -0.66 0.34 -18.67
C LEU A 112 -1.88 0.74 -19.51
N LEU A 113 -3.09 0.53 -18.98
CA LEU A 113 -4.32 0.89 -19.65
C LEU A 113 -4.43 2.41 -19.90
N SER A 114 -3.86 3.23 -19.00
CA SER A 114 -3.81 4.68 -19.17
C SER A 114 -2.89 5.13 -20.31
N PHE A 115 -2.01 4.27 -20.82
CA PHE A 115 -1.22 4.54 -22.02
C PHE A 115 -1.92 4.12 -23.31
N VAL A 116 -2.74 3.06 -23.24
CA VAL A 116 -3.40 2.45 -24.41
C VAL A 116 -4.77 3.13 -24.67
N ASP A 117 -5.55 3.36 -23.63
CA ASP A 117 -6.89 3.95 -23.76
C ASP A 117 -6.82 5.49 -23.81
N PRO A 118 -7.29 6.11 -24.90
CA PRO A 118 -7.28 7.55 -25.06
C PRO A 118 -8.13 8.28 -24.00
N ARG A 119 -9.20 7.67 -23.49
CA ARG A 119 -10.06 8.23 -22.44
C ARG A 119 -9.32 8.34 -21.11
N LEU A 120 -8.61 7.29 -20.70
CA LEU A 120 -7.81 7.30 -19.49
C LEU A 120 -6.59 8.22 -19.60
N LYS A 121 -6.04 8.33 -20.82
CA LYS A 121 -4.97 9.29 -21.11
C LYS A 121 -5.43 10.74 -20.95
N GLN A 122 -6.65 11.07 -21.33
CA GLN A 122 -7.25 12.39 -21.10
C GLN A 122 -7.46 12.65 -19.60
N LEU A 123 -8.02 11.68 -18.87
CA LEU A 123 -8.18 11.78 -17.42
C LEU A 123 -6.83 12.04 -16.71
N ARG A 124 -5.77 11.41 -17.16
CA ARG A 124 -4.43 11.64 -16.60
C ARG A 124 -3.92 13.07 -16.84
N LYS A 125 -4.34 13.71 -17.94
CA LYS A 125 -3.99 15.11 -18.27
C LYS A 125 -4.81 16.12 -17.47
N GLU A 126 -5.99 15.75 -16.95
CA GLU A 126 -6.86 16.59 -16.13
C GLU A 126 -6.28 16.93 -14.74
N GLY A 127 -5.07 16.47 -14.43
CA GLY A 127 -4.38 16.75 -13.18
C GLY A 127 -4.94 15.99 -11.99
N GLU A 128 -5.19 16.66 -10.86
CA GLU A 128 -5.53 16.01 -9.59
C GLU A 128 -6.92 15.36 -9.60
N SER A 129 -7.90 15.95 -10.28
CA SER A 129 -9.25 15.38 -10.39
C SER A 129 -9.26 14.09 -11.19
N GLY A 130 -8.50 14.02 -12.28
CA GLY A 130 -8.32 12.80 -13.08
C GLY A 130 -7.59 11.71 -12.33
N ARG A 131 -6.57 12.05 -11.54
CA ARG A 131 -5.86 11.08 -10.68
C ARG A 131 -6.78 10.45 -9.66
N ARG A 132 -7.70 11.19 -9.06
CA ARG A 132 -8.70 10.64 -8.13
C ARG A 132 -9.60 9.61 -8.80
N LYS A 133 -10.07 9.86 -10.03
CA LYS A 133 -10.88 8.91 -10.79
C LYS A 133 -10.08 7.65 -11.14
N ILE A 134 -8.84 7.78 -11.60
CA ILE A 134 -7.96 6.63 -11.88
C ILE A 134 -7.75 5.79 -10.62
N THR A 135 -7.54 6.43 -9.46
CA THR A 135 -7.42 5.72 -8.18
C THR A 135 -8.70 4.97 -7.81
N GLN A 136 -9.88 5.54 -8.10
CA GLN A 136 -11.14 4.83 -7.90
C GLN A 136 -11.24 3.59 -8.78
N TYR A 137 -10.93 3.70 -10.08
CA TYR A 137 -10.91 2.55 -10.99
C TYR A 137 -9.90 1.49 -10.55
N THR A 138 -8.73 1.90 -10.05
CA THR A 138 -7.76 0.96 -9.47
C THR A 138 -8.35 0.21 -8.29
N ARG A 139 -9.08 0.87 -7.40
CA ARG A 139 -9.73 0.23 -6.25
C ARG A 139 -10.79 -0.80 -6.68
N TYR A 140 -11.64 -0.47 -7.65
CA TYR A 140 -12.60 -1.43 -8.19
C TYR A 140 -11.91 -2.62 -8.86
N GLY A 141 -10.86 -2.36 -9.65
CA GLY A 141 -10.03 -3.41 -10.24
C GLY A 141 -9.37 -4.29 -9.19
N THR A 142 -8.92 -3.71 -8.09
CA THR A 142 -8.35 -4.45 -6.95
C THR A 142 -9.36 -5.41 -6.33
N VAL A 143 -10.59 -4.95 -6.07
CA VAL A 143 -11.65 -5.80 -5.50
C VAL A 143 -11.96 -6.97 -6.44
N LEU A 144 -12.08 -6.71 -7.74
CA LEU A 144 -12.34 -7.76 -8.72
C LEU A 144 -11.20 -8.80 -8.76
N LEU A 145 -9.95 -8.35 -8.80
CA LEU A 145 -8.79 -9.24 -8.80
C LEU A 145 -8.65 -9.99 -7.48
N ALA A 146 -8.89 -9.33 -6.33
CA ALA A 146 -8.86 -9.97 -5.02
C ALA A 146 -9.91 -11.08 -4.91
N THR A 147 -11.14 -10.82 -5.39
CA THR A 147 -12.22 -11.81 -5.42
C THR A 147 -11.84 -13.02 -6.27
N PHE A 148 -11.27 -12.78 -7.46
CA PHE A 148 -10.83 -13.84 -8.34
C PHE A 148 -9.68 -14.66 -7.74
N GLN A 149 -8.70 -14.00 -7.12
CA GLN A 149 -7.59 -14.67 -6.44
C GLN A 149 -8.05 -15.45 -5.21
N ALA A 150 -8.93 -14.88 -4.38
CA ALA A 150 -9.48 -15.55 -3.21
C ALA A 150 -10.28 -16.80 -3.61
N PHE A 151 -11.05 -16.72 -4.70
CA PHE A 151 -11.76 -17.87 -5.25
C PHE A 151 -10.77 -18.95 -5.73
N GLY A 152 -9.72 -18.58 -6.47
CA GLY A 152 -8.69 -19.50 -6.90
C GLY A 152 -7.97 -20.20 -5.75
N VAL A 153 -7.63 -19.45 -4.71
CA VAL A 153 -7.00 -19.99 -3.48
C VAL A 153 -7.96 -20.94 -2.76
N SER A 154 -9.24 -20.58 -2.63
CA SER A 154 -10.22 -21.45 -1.96
C SER A 154 -10.41 -22.79 -2.65
N VAL A 155 -10.49 -22.79 -3.99
CA VAL A 155 -10.57 -24.02 -4.80
C VAL A 155 -9.29 -24.86 -4.69
N ALA A 156 -8.13 -24.23 -4.71
CA ALA A 156 -6.85 -24.93 -4.57
C ALA A 156 -6.70 -25.60 -3.21
N LEU A 157 -7.11 -24.94 -2.12
CA LEU A 157 -7.07 -25.50 -0.77
C LEU A 157 -8.06 -26.67 -0.60
N GLU A 158 -9.23 -26.54 -1.20
CA GLU A 158 -10.24 -27.62 -1.22
C GLU A 158 -9.69 -28.86 -1.94
N GLY A 159 -9.00 -28.67 -3.06
CA GLY A 159 -8.35 -29.76 -3.79
C GLY A 159 -7.19 -30.43 -3.06
N GLN A 160 -6.58 -29.77 -2.08
CA GLN A 160 -5.49 -30.30 -1.26
C GLN A 160 -5.96 -30.93 0.05
N GLY A 161 -7.26 -30.93 0.34
CA GLY A 161 -7.83 -31.55 1.54
C GLY A 161 -7.50 -30.81 2.85
N VAL A 162 -7.17 -29.54 2.79
CA VAL A 162 -6.82 -28.69 3.94
C VAL A 162 -8.08 -28.06 4.57
N VAL A 163 -9.23 -28.23 3.94
CA VAL A 163 -10.51 -27.66 4.35
C VAL A 163 -11.31 -28.68 5.13
N MET A 164 -11.83 -28.29 6.30
CA MET A 164 -12.63 -29.16 7.16
C MET A 164 -13.96 -29.57 6.50
N ASP A 165 -14.66 -28.60 5.91
CA ASP A 165 -15.94 -28.80 5.22
C ASP A 165 -15.84 -28.23 3.79
N PRO A 166 -15.45 -29.05 2.79
CA PRO A 166 -15.39 -28.62 1.41
C PRO A 166 -16.78 -28.33 0.87
N GLY A 167 -16.97 -27.15 0.26
CA GLY A 167 -18.25 -26.80 -0.33
C GLY A 167 -18.42 -25.30 -0.61
N MET A 168 -19.60 -24.97 -1.15
CA MET A 168 -19.91 -23.60 -1.54
C MET A 168 -19.89 -22.63 -0.34
N GLY A 169 -20.25 -23.12 0.86
CA GLY A 169 -20.20 -22.34 2.09
C GLY A 169 -18.78 -21.88 2.43
N PHE A 170 -17.80 -22.78 2.36
CA PHE A 170 -16.40 -22.42 2.56
C PHE A 170 -15.90 -21.43 1.52
N ARG A 171 -16.23 -21.63 0.23
CA ARG A 171 -15.79 -20.72 -0.85
C ARG A 171 -16.30 -19.31 -0.65
N ILE A 172 -17.59 -19.15 -0.29
CA ILE A 172 -18.18 -17.83 -0.02
C ILE A 172 -17.51 -17.20 1.22
N THR A 173 -17.32 -17.96 2.28
CA THR A 173 -16.67 -17.47 3.51
C THR A 173 -15.23 -17.07 3.25
N ALA A 174 -14.46 -17.87 2.52
CA ALA A 174 -13.08 -17.56 2.16
C ALA A 174 -12.97 -16.30 1.28
N VAL A 175 -13.83 -16.17 0.27
CA VAL A 175 -13.85 -14.98 -0.63
C VAL A 175 -14.26 -13.72 0.11
N THR A 176 -15.14 -13.81 1.12
CA THR A 176 -15.59 -12.64 1.89
C THR A 176 -14.60 -12.25 2.99
N THR A 177 -13.79 -13.19 3.49
CA THR A 177 -12.82 -12.95 4.55
C THR A 177 -11.43 -12.55 4.04
N LEU A 178 -11.01 -13.06 2.88
CA LEU A 178 -9.73 -12.72 2.22
C LEU A 178 -9.83 -11.42 1.44
#